data_2b57def50579f35b42bff682b2a448f8
#
_entry.id   2b57def50579f35b42bff682b2a448f8
#
_cell.length_a   1.000
_cell.length_b   1.000
_cell.length_c   1.000
_cell.angle_alpha   90.00
_cell.angle_beta   90.00
_cell.angle_gamma   90.00
#
_symmetry.space_group_name_H-M   'P 1'
#
loop_
_entity.id
_entity.type
_entity.pdbx_description
1 polymer ?
#
loop_
_entity_poly.entity_id
_entity_poly.type
_entity_poly.pdbx_seq_one_letter_code
_entity_poly.pdbx_strand_id
1 'polypeptide(L)'
;IIGGSSKYFKFKENIFHKLYEEILFLSNKYMINVIPSRRTPLAFIERLKKMDLKNIYIFEDQFNPVEYGNLLSEAEVQIVTWDSISMISEAISSGAKTLIFPFEENSCPKRYKNFYDRIIEENFISIYNRNLQAPTPDLNKYNSELKSKILNKIESNLSFKLNES
;
A
#
# COMPACT_ATOMS: atom_id res chain seq x y z
N ILE A 1 6.23 1.36 -1.56
CA ILE A 1 5.61 2.34 -0.63
C ILE A 1 5.68 1.74 0.77
N ILE A 2 6.29 2.45 1.71
CA ILE A 2 6.57 1.94 3.04
C ILE A 2 5.81 2.75 4.08
N GLY A 3 4.93 2.07 4.81
CA GLY A 3 4.22 2.64 5.93
C GLY A 3 5.05 2.67 7.21
N GLY A 4 4.41 2.50 8.34
CA GLY A 4 5.07 2.51 9.63
C GLY A 4 4.15 2.09 10.77
N SER A 5 4.60 2.27 11.98
CA SER A 5 3.81 1.90 13.15
C SER A 5 2.51 2.69 13.24
N SER A 6 1.46 1.99 13.63
CA SER A 6 0.14 2.57 13.88
C SER A 6 -0.46 1.98 15.15
N LYS A 7 -1.71 2.36 15.46
CA LYS A 7 -2.45 1.73 16.57
C LYS A 7 -2.55 0.20 16.43
N TYR A 8 -2.62 -0.28 15.21
CA TYR A 8 -2.90 -1.68 14.90
C TYR A 8 -1.68 -2.47 14.46
N PHE A 9 -0.70 -1.82 13.86
CA PHE A 9 0.49 -2.44 13.31
C PHE A 9 1.73 -1.90 14.00
N LYS A 10 2.65 -2.80 14.34
CA LYS A 10 3.95 -2.44 14.92
C LYS A 10 5.04 -2.74 13.91
N PHE A 11 5.79 -1.72 13.54
CA PHE A 11 6.92 -1.83 12.65
C PHE A 11 8.15 -2.28 13.46
N LYS A 12 8.30 -3.59 13.60
CA LYS A 12 9.35 -4.23 14.41
C LYS A 12 10.62 -4.47 13.60
N GLU A 13 11.73 -4.73 14.28
CA GLU A 13 13.04 -4.97 13.67
C GLU A 13 13.04 -6.14 12.66
N ASN A 14 12.30 -7.21 12.92
CA ASN A 14 12.18 -8.33 11.99
C ASN A 14 11.50 -7.93 10.67
N ILE A 15 10.59 -6.97 10.69
CA ILE A 15 9.94 -6.42 9.48
C ILE A 15 10.96 -5.58 8.71
N PHE A 16 11.77 -4.79 9.41
CA PHE A 16 12.87 -4.05 8.79
C PHE A 16 13.81 -4.98 8.05
N HIS A 17 14.27 -6.05 8.70
CA HIS A 17 15.16 -7.02 8.08
C HIS A 17 14.55 -7.61 6.81
N LYS A 18 13.32 -8.09 6.88
CA LYS A 18 12.63 -8.63 5.70
C LYS A 18 12.53 -7.60 4.56
N LEU A 19 12.14 -6.37 4.86
CA LEU A 19 12.06 -5.32 3.83
C LEU A 19 13.42 -5.01 3.22
N TYR A 20 14.48 -4.94 4.03
CA TYR A 20 15.84 -4.76 3.51
C TYR A 20 16.27 -5.87 2.58
N GLU A 21 16.08 -7.11 2.99
CA GLU A 21 16.42 -8.29 2.19
C GLU A 21 15.68 -8.28 0.85
N GLU A 22 14.39 -7.92 0.85
CA GLU A 22 13.60 -7.87 -0.37
C GLU A 22 13.99 -6.68 -1.26
N ILE A 23 14.27 -5.51 -0.69
CA ILE A 23 14.76 -4.36 -1.45
C ILE A 23 16.12 -4.69 -2.09
N LEU A 24 17.04 -5.28 -1.35
CA LEU A 24 18.33 -5.74 -1.88
C LEU A 24 18.16 -6.79 -2.99
N PHE A 25 17.30 -7.76 -2.78
CA PHE A 25 17.04 -8.79 -3.78
C PHE A 25 16.50 -8.18 -5.09
N LEU A 26 15.56 -7.25 -4.97
CA LEU A 26 14.95 -6.59 -6.13
C LEU A 26 15.90 -5.63 -6.82
N SER A 27 16.75 -4.92 -6.08
CA SER A 27 17.71 -3.95 -6.65
C SER A 27 18.72 -4.57 -7.60
N ASN A 28 18.93 -5.89 -7.53
CA ASN A 28 19.80 -6.59 -8.50
C ASN A 28 19.21 -6.63 -9.91
N LYS A 29 17.91 -6.42 -10.07
CA LYS A 29 17.22 -6.56 -11.37
C LYS A 29 16.43 -5.31 -11.78
N TYR A 30 16.03 -4.49 -10.82
CA TYR A 30 15.09 -3.40 -11.03
C TYR A 30 15.61 -2.09 -10.46
N MET A 31 15.18 -0.98 -11.04
CA MET A 31 15.25 0.33 -10.40
C MET A 31 14.14 0.39 -9.34
N ILE A 32 14.47 0.83 -8.14
CA ILE A 32 13.55 0.85 -7.00
C ILE A 32 13.37 2.28 -6.53
N ASN A 33 12.14 2.74 -6.57
CA ASN A 33 11.72 3.98 -5.95
C ASN A 33 11.14 3.66 -4.57
N VAL A 34 11.82 4.05 -3.51
CA VAL A 34 11.35 3.89 -2.13
C VAL A 34 10.62 5.15 -1.70
N ILE A 35 9.33 4.99 -1.41
CA ILE A 35 8.47 6.08 -0.96
C ILE A 35 8.10 5.82 0.51
N PRO A 36 8.77 6.46 1.46
CA PRO A 36 8.43 6.35 2.88
C PRO A 36 7.21 7.21 3.21
N SER A 37 6.40 6.73 4.12
CA SER A 37 5.34 7.53 4.74
C SER A 37 5.87 8.35 5.91
N ARG A 38 5.10 9.32 6.39
CA ARG A 38 5.42 10.07 7.61
C ARG A 38 5.61 9.20 8.86
N ARG A 39 5.13 7.95 8.83
CA ARG A 39 5.23 6.99 9.93
C ARG A 39 6.39 6.02 9.78
N THR A 40 7.09 6.06 8.67
CA THR A 40 8.26 5.22 8.41
C THR A 40 9.39 5.65 9.34
N PRO A 41 9.98 4.73 10.13
CA PRO A 41 11.05 5.09 11.05
C PRO A 41 12.28 5.61 10.33
N LEU A 42 12.82 6.75 10.81
CA LEU A 42 14.02 7.36 10.25
C LEU A 42 15.21 6.40 10.21
N ALA A 43 15.39 5.60 11.27
CA ALA A 43 16.46 4.60 11.32
C ALA A 43 16.43 3.61 10.15
N PHE A 44 15.23 3.26 9.66
CA PHE A 44 15.07 2.43 8.47
C PHE A 44 15.58 3.15 7.22
N ILE A 45 15.20 4.40 7.03
CA ILE A 45 15.61 5.21 5.88
C ILE A 45 17.11 5.45 5.88
N GLU A 46 17.68 5.83 7.01
CA GLU A 46 19.13 6.04 7.16
C GLU A 46 19.93 4.77 6.85
N ARG A 47 19.43 3.61 7.24
CA ARG A 47 20.07 2.35 6.94
C ARG A 47 20.02 2.03 5.44
N LEU A 48 18.88 2.29 4.77
CA LEU A 48 18.79 2.16 3.31
C LEU A 48 19.79 3.06 2.58
N LYS A 49 19.92 4.33 3.00
CA LYS A 49 20.87 5.27 2.42
C LYS A 49 22.32 4.80 2.54
N LYS A 50 22.68 4.22 3.69
CA LYS A 50 24.03 3.70 3.93
C LYS A 50 24.41 2.54 3.02
N MET A 51 23.44 1.91 2.35
CA MET A 51 23.71 0.82 1.40
C MET A 51 24.32 1.33 0.09
N ASP A 52 24.18 2.61 -0.21
CA ASP A 52 24.73 3.29 -1.42
C ASP A 52 24.50 2.49 -2.71
N LEU A 53 23.30 1.98 -2.91
CA LEU A 53 22.94 1.17 -4.05
C LEU A 53 22.45 2.05 -5.21
N LYS A 54 23.15 1.99 -6.34
CA LYS A 54 22.89 2.82 -7.52
C LYS A 54 21.46 2.69 -8.10
N ASN A 55 20.78 1.59 -7.81
CA ASN A 55 19.45 1.29 -8.36
C ASN A 55 18.32 1.57 -7.36
N ILE A 56 18.62 2.25 -6.25
CA ILE A 56 17.60 2.60 -5.23
C ILE A 56 17.55 4.13 -5.09
N TYR A 57 16.37 4.68 -5.32
CA TYR A 57 16.05 6.09 -5.11
C TYR A 57 15.11 6.22 -3.93
N ILE A 58 15.49 7.01 -2.93
CA ILE A 58 14.70 7.22 -1.71
C ILE A 58 14.12 8.63 -1.77
N PHE A 59 12.81 8.71 -1.78
CA PHE A 59 12.06 9.97 -1.81
C PHE A 59 11.73 10.40 -0.38
N GLU A 60 12.43 11.38 0.14
CA GLU A 60 12.26 11.85 1.53
C GLU A 60 11.35 13.07 1.66
N ASP A 61 11.27 13.84 0.59
CA ASP A 61 10.49 15.05 0.58
C ASP A 61 8.98 14.77 0.48
N GLN A 62 8.19 15.67 1.04
CA GLN A 62 6.75 15.62 0.87
C GLN A 62 6.42 15.96 -0.58
N PHE A 63 5.98 14.95 -1.31
CA PHE A 63 5.45 15.15 -2.65
C PHE A 63 4.24 16.07 -2.62
N ASN A 64 4.12 16.93 -3.62
CA ASN A 64 2.81 17.42 -3.95
C ASN A 64 1.95 16.26 -4.53
N PRO A 65 0.61 16.36 -4.43
CA PRO A 65 -0.27 15.25 -4.87
C PRO A 65 -0.09 14.84 -6.33
N VAL A 66 0.31 15.76 -7.21
CA VAL A 66 0.51 15.47 -8.64
C VAL A 66 1.78 14.66 -8.85
N GLU A 67 2.89 15.06 -8.24
CA GLU A 67 4.16 14.32 -8.31
C GLU A 67 4.02 12.91 -7.75
N TYR A 68 3.34 12.77 -6.61
CA TYR A 68 3.06 11.47 -6.02
C TYR A 68 2.22 10.59 -6.96
N GLY A 69 1.15 11.14 -7.52
CA GLY A 69 0.29 10.44 -8.48
C GLY A 69 1.04 9.99 -9.73
N ASN A 70 1.90 10.84 -10.28
CA ASN A 70 2.74 10.49 -11.42
C ASN A 70 3.69 9.34 -11.09
N LEU A 71 4.38 9.41 -9.95
CA LEU A 71 5.30 8.37 -9.52
C LEU A 71 4.59 7.02 -9.33
N LEU A 72 3.36 7.03 -8.83
CA LEU A 72 2.56 5.82 -8.72
C LEU A 72 2.15 5.26 -10.08
N SER A 73 1.72 6.12 -11.01
CA SER A 73 1.23 5.68 -12.33
C SER A 73 2.34 5.22 -13.27
N GLU A 74 3.56 5.72 -13.10
CA GLU A 74 4.73 5.35 -13.90
C GLU A 74 5.37 4.02 -13.45
N ALA A 75 5.03 3.54 -12.26
CA ALA A 75 5.57 2.28 -11.74
C ALA A 75 4.99 1.08 -12.51
N GLU A 76 5.86 0.19 -12.99
CA GLU A 76 5.41 -1.08 -13.59
C GLU A 76 4.75 -1.99 -12.54
N VAL A 77 5.33 -2.03 -11.35
CA VAL A 77 4.81 -2.78 -10.19
C VAL A 77 5.02 -1.96 -8.93
N GLN A 78 3.99 -1.91 -8.11
CA GLN A 78 4.05 -1.30 -6.79
C GLN A 78 4.03 -2.36 -5.69
N ILE A 79 4.87 -2.18 -4.69
CA ILE A 79 4.87 -3.00 -3.48
C ILE A 79 4.52 -2.08 -2.31
N VAL A 80 3.42 -2.37 -1.64
CA VAL A 80 2.87 -1.52 -0.57
C VAL A 80 2.80 -2.32 0.72
N THR A 81 3.34 -1.78 1.81
CA THR A 81 3.17 -2.41 3.12
C THR A 81 1.71 -2.35 3.58
N TRP A 82 1.21 -3.41 4.17
CA TRP A 82 -0.24 -3.55 4.41
C TRP A 82 -0.79 -2.77 5.61
N ASP A 83 0.00 -1.94 6.25
CA ASP A 83 -0.42 -1.17 7.43
C ASP A 83 -1.34 0.03 7.13
N SER A 84 -1.60 0.33 5.86
CA SER A 84 -2.39 1.49 5.44
C SER A 84 -3.35 1.18 4.29
N ILE A 85 -4.63 1.12 4.60
CA ILE A 85 -5.70 0.99 3.58
C ILE A 85 -5.65 2.14 2.57
N SER A 86 -5.37 3.38 3.02
CA SER A 86 -5.29 4.55 2.12
C SER A 86 -4.19 4.38 1.09
N MET A 87 -2.97 4.03 1.51
CA MET A 87 -1.84 3.84 0.59
C MET A 87 -2.12 2.74 -0.44
N ILE A 88 -2.76 1.65 0.00
CA ILE A 88 -3.14 0.55 -0.91
C ILE A 88 -4.22 1.02 -1.89
N SER A 89 -5.23 1.76 -1.42
CA SER A 89 -6.27 2.30 -2.30
C SER A 89 -5.71 3.29 -3.33
N GLU A 90 -4.78 4.14 -2.93
CA GLU A 90 -4.06 5.07 -3.83
C GLU A 90 -3.25 4.29 -4.88
N ALA A 91 -2.52 3.26 -4.45
CA ALA A 91 -1.76 2.40 -5.36
C ALA A 91 -2.68 1.69 -6.38
N ILE A 92 -3.81 1.12 -5.97
CA ILE A 92 -4.78 0.52 -6.89
C ILE A 92 -5.32 1.57 -7.87
N SER A 93 -5.65 2.76 -7.36
CA SER A 93 -6.25 3.84 -8.15
C SER A 93 -5.30 4.42 -9.22
N SER A 94 -3.99 4.22 -9.07
CA SER A 94 -3.01 4.60 -10.08
C SER A 94 -3.05 3.73 -11.35
N GLY A 95 -3.66 2.54 -11.26
CA GLY A 95 -3.74 1.57 -12.35
C GLY A 95 -2.52 0.65 -12.49
N ALA A 96 -1.47 0.88 -11.73
CA ALA A 96 -0.29 0.02 -11.75
C ALA A 96 -0.53 -1.31 -11.01
N LYS A 97 0.17 -2.35 -11.42
CA LYS A 97 0.15 -3.65 -10.75
C LYS A 97 0.59 -3.51 -9.30
N THR A 98 -0.23 -3.93 -8.36
CA THR A 98 0.01 -3.71 -6.93
C THR A 98 0.13 -5.03 -6.17
N LEU A 99 1.19 -5.12 -5.37
CA LEU A 99 1.47 -6.22 -4.45
C LEU A 99 1.44 -5.70 -3.02
N ILE A 100 0.82 -6.44 -2.11
CA ILE A 100 0.87 -6.14 -0.67
C ILE A 100 2.00 -6.89 -0.02
N PHE A 101 2.87 -6.16 0.69
CA PHE A 101 3.87 -6.75 1.58
C PHE A 101 3.25 -6.98 2.97
N PRO A 102 2.95 -8.25 3.34
CA PRO A 102 2.27 -8.54 4.58
C PRO A 102 3.22 -8.46 5.78
N PHE A 103 2.70 -7.99 6.92
CA PHE A 103 3.29 -8.21 8.22
C PHE A 103 2.71 -9.49 8.84
N GLU A 104 3.22 -9.91 10.00
CA GLU A 104 2.71 -11.10 10.69
C GLU A 104 1.22 -10.95 11.06
N GLU A 105 0.43 -11.97 10.74
CA GLU A 105 -1.05 -11.96 10.77
C GLU A 105 -1.68 -11.73 12.15
N ASN A 106 -0.95 -11.96 13.23
CA ASN A 106 -1.50 -11.97 14.61
C ASN A 106 -1.98 -10.60 15.13
N SER A 107 -1.79 -9.53 14.35
CA SER A 107 -2.16 -8.16 14.75
C SER A 107 -3.13 -7.46 13.80
N CYS A 108 -3.58 -8.12 12.73
CA CYS A 108 -4.44 -7.48 11.73
C CYS A 108 -5.90 -7.39 12.24
N PRO A 109 -6.46 -6.17 12.43
CA PRO A 109 -7.86 -6.03 12.81
C PRO A 109 -8.79 -6.62 11.76
N LYS A 110 -9.90 -7.25 12.20
CA LYS A 110 -10.89 -7.89 11.32
C LYS A 110 -11.33 -7.01 10.13
N ARG A 111 -11.51 -5.71 10.35
CA ARG A 111 -11.89 -4.77 9.29
C ARG A 111 -10.82 -4.62 8.19
N TYR A 112 -9.53 -4.69 8.56
CA TYR A 112 -8.42 -4.66 7.61
C TYR A 112 -8.33 -5.98 6.86
N LYS A 113 -8.44 -7.10 7.59
CA LYS A 113 -8.49 -8.42 6.98
C LYS A 113 -9.61 -8.51 5.94
N ASN A 114 -10.83 -8.15 6.29
CA ASN A 114 -11.97 -8.15 5.36
C ASN A 114 -11.72 -7.26 4.13
N PHE A 115 -11.04 -6.13 4.29
CA PHE A 115 -10.68 -5.28 3.17
C PHE A 115 -9.67 -5.98 2.25
N TYR A 116 -8.61 -6.56 2.81
CA TYR A 116 -7.57 -7.26 2.03
C TYR A 116 -8.12 -8.49 1.32
N ASP A 117 -8.83 -9.35 2.05
CA ASP A 117 -9.44 -10.54 1.48
C ASP A 117 -10.28 -10.15 0.25
N ARG A 118 -11.09 -9.13 0.37
CA ARG A 118 -11.93 -8.67 -0.71
C ARG A 118 -11.15 -8.15 -1.92
N ILE A 119 -10.19 -7.26 -1.74
CA ILE A 119 -9.45 -6.70 -2.88
C ILE A 119 -8.54 -7.73 -3.57
N ILE A 120 -8.17 -8.80 -2.86
CA ILE A 120 -7.47 -9.96 -3.42
C ILE A 120 -8.46 -10.84 -4.20
N GLU A 121 -9.60 -11.19 -3.61
CA GLU A 121 -10.66 -11.99 -4.26
C GLU A 121 -11.19 -11.33 -5.54
N GLU A 122 -11.33 -10.00 -5.52
CA GLU A 122 -11.74 -9.19 -6.67
C GLU A 122 -10.62 -8.98 -7.70
N ASN A 123 -9.44 -9.55 -7.44
CA ASN A 123 -8.27 -9.51 -8.33
C ASN A 123 -7.74 -8.08 -8.61
N PHE A 124 -7.84 -7.18 -7.63
CA PHE A 124 -7.23 -5.85 -7.74
C PHE A 124 -5.75 -5.85 -7.36
N ILE A 125 -5.35 -6.76 -6.49
CA ILE A 125 -3.99 -6.89 -5.98
C ILE A 125 -3.63 -8.36 -5.74
N SER A 126 -2.35 -8.62 -5.47
CA SER A 126 -1.88 -9.91 -4.94
C SER A 126 -0.98 -9.71 -3.72
N ILE A 127 -0.77 -10.78 -2.96
CA ILE A 127 0.23 -10.79 -1.90
C ILE A 127 1.63 -10.81 -2.54
N TYR A 128 2.53 -10.03 -1.98
CA TYR A 128 3.90 -9.96 -2.45
C TYR A 128 4.54 -11.34 -2.53
N ASN A 129 5.13 -11.59 -3.67
CA ASN A 129 6.02 -12.70 -3.93
C ASN A 129 7.17 -12.20 -4.81
N ARG A 130 8.30 -12.88 -4.76
CA ARG A 130 9.52 -12.47 -5.48
C ARG A 130 9.39 -12.50 -7.01
N ASN A 131 8.35 -13.12 -7.53
CA ASN A 131 8.09 -13.18 -8.98
C ASN A 131 7.43 -11.90 -9.51
N LEU A 132 7.01 -11.00 -8.64
CA LEU A 132 6.34 -9.74 -8.95
C LEU A 132 5.07 -9.91 -9.82
N GLN A 133 4.43 -11.07 -9.72
CA GLN A 133 3.19 -11.35 -10.44
C GLN A 133 2.02 -10.70 -9.70
N ALA A 134 1.44 -9.70 -10.32
CA ALA A 134 0.28 -9.00 -9.83
C ALA A 134 -0.74 -8.79 -10.97
N PRO A 135 -2.04 -8.76 -10.65
CA PRO A 135 -3.06 -8.41 -11.64
C PRO A 135 -2.93 -6.93 -12.03
N THR A 136 -3.38 -6.61 -13.24
CA THR A 136 -3.65 -5.23 -13.61
C THR A 136 -5.06 -4.89 -13.08
N PRO A 137 -5.24 -3.90 -12.21
CA PRO A 137 -6.52 -3.61 -11.63
C PRO A 137 -7.54 -3.10 -12.68
N ASP A 138 -8.75 -3.62 -12.65
CA ASP A 138 -9.86 -3.04 -13.39
C ASP A 138 -10.39 -1.80 -12.63
N LEU A 139 -9.92 -0.62 -13.03
CA LEU A 139 -10.28 0.64 -12.38
C LEU A 139 -11.78 0.97 -12.51
N ASN A 140 -12.44 0.56 -13.58
CA ASN A 140 -13.87 0.79 -13.73
C ASN A 140 -14.66 -0.02 -12.70
N LYS A 141 -14.30 -1.29 -12.52
CA LYS A 141 -14.88 -2.15 -11.49
C LYS A 141 -14.57 -1.61 -10.09
N TYR A 142 -13.32 -1.26 -9.81
CA TYR A 142 -12.90 -0.73 -8.51
C TYR A 142 -13.66 0.55 -8.14
N ASN A 143 -13.73 1.51 -9.05
CA ASN A 143 -14.40 2.79 -8.83
C ASN A 143 -15.93 2.62 -8.70
N SER A 144 -16.57 1.73 -9.47
CA SER A 144 -17.99 1.47 -9.36
C SER A 144 -18.36 0.86 -8.02
N GLU A 145 -17.54 -0.04 -7.49
CA GLU A 145 -17.74 -0.63 -6.17
C GLU A 145 -17.54 0.37 -5.04
N LEU A 146 -16.52 1.22 -5.14
CA LEU A 146 -16.29 2.29 -4.17
C LEU A 146 -17.48 3.25 -4.14
N LYS A 147 -17.98 3.66 -5.32
CA LYS A 147 -19.14 4.55 -5.47
C LYS A 147 -20.40 3.94 -4.86
N SER A 148 -20.70 2.67 -5.15
CA SER A 148 -21.87 1.98 -4.60
C SER A 148 -21.84 1.90 -3.07
N LYS A 149 -20.69 1.64 -2.47
CA LYS A 149 -20.52 1.63 -1.01
C LYS A 149 -20.74 2.99 -0.37
N ILE A 150 -20.26 4.06 -1.00
CA ILE A 150 -20.46 5.42 -0.52
C ILE A 150 -21.96 5.75 -0.55
N LEU A 151 -22.65 5.45 -1.64
CA LEU A 151 -24.09 5.68 -1.78
C LEU A 151 -24.88 4.92 -0.73
N ASN A 152 -24.66 3.61 -0.57
CA ASN A 152 -25.33 2.78 0.43
C ASN A 152 -25.12 3.30 1.87
N LYS A 153 -23.92 3.82 2.16
CA LYS A 153 -23.63 4.41 3.47
C LYS A 153 -24.36 5.75 3.70
N ILE A 154 -24.50 6.55 2.65
CA ILE A 154 -25.26 7.81 2.71
C ILE A 154 -26.75 7.49 2.94
N GLU A 155 -27.32 6.56 2.18
CA GLU A 155 -28.71 6.15 2.30
C GLU A 155 -29.02 5.57 3.69
N SER A 156 -28.15 4.70 4.22
CA SER A 156 -28.33 4.15 5.58
C SER A 156 -28.27 5.22 6.67
N ASN A 157 -27.43 6.23 6.52
CA ASN A 157 -27.35 7.34 7.47
C ASN A 157 -28.56 8.28 7.36
N LEU A 158 -29.11 8.48 6.18
CA LEU A 158 -30.31 9.28 5.97
C LEU A 158 -31.56 8.58 6.52
N SER A 159 -31.72 7.28 6.27
CA SER A 159 -32.85 6.49 6.79
C SER A 159 -32.83 6.41 8.32
N PHE A 160 -31.66 6.36 8.95
CA PHE A 160 -31.51 6.39 10.40
C PHE A 160 -32.02 7.73 10.98
N LYS A 161 -31.64 8.87 10.38
CA LYS A 161 -32.09 10.20 10.82
C LYS A 161 -33.59 10.45 10.64
N LEU A 162 -34.23 9.84 9.64
CA LEU A 162 -35.68 9.97 9.40
C LEU A 162 -36.52 9.15 10.38
N ASN A 163 -35.96 8.11 10.98
CA ASN A 163 -36.66 7.27 11.97
C ASN A 163 -36.51 7.81 13.42
N GLU A 164 -35.67 8.80 13.65
CA GLU A 164 -35.49 9.49 14.95
C GLU A 164 -36.25 10.83 15.03
N SER A 165 -36.95 11.24 13.99
CA SER A 165 -37.77 12.46 13.93
C SER A 165 -39.27 12.12 13.98
#